data_f6cd84a28fd64e0f52093bcab970f8c0
#
_entry.id   f6cd84a28fd64e0f52093bcab970f8c0
#
_cell.length_a   1.000
_cell.length_b   1.000
_cell.length_c   1.000
_cell.angle_alpha   90.00
_cell.angle_beta   90.00
_cell.angle_gamma   90.00
#
_symmetry.space_group_name_H-M   'P 1'
#
loop_
_entity.id
_entity.type
_entity.pdbx_description
1 polymer ?
#
loop_
_entity_poly.entity_id
_entity_poly.type
_entity_poly.pdbx_seq_one_letter_code
_entity_poly.pdbx_strand_id
1 'polypeptide(L)'
;FSDKEMAMAVEYLEYLGTDQFSANELQLELFKLGLNYDVYAASERVYITLSGLDESIENGIQLFEHIISNVQPNEIALKNTVLDKLKEREDAKLSKRSILYGGLLNYGMYGENSPIKHKFSKEELINLNPDSLVWKIKKLSSYDHYVYYYGRKDIEEIKTLLNKYHQTPENLKPIIPAK
;
A
#
# COMPACT_ATOMS: atom_id res chain seq x y z
N PHE A 1 -11.16 -1.87 5.75
CA PHE A 1 -9.91 -2.55 6.08
C PHE A 1 -9.71 -2.53 7.59
N SER A 2 -9.57 -3.71 8.23
CA SER A 2 -9.55 -3.82 9.71
C SER A 2 -8.20 -3.41 10.31
N ASP A 3 -7.10 -3.68 9.63
CA ASP A 3 -5.77 -3.19 10.04
C ASP A 3 -5.56 -1.74 9.56
N LYS A 4 -6.02 -0.78 10.37
CA LYS A 4 -5.88 0.66 10.09
C LYS A 4 -4.43 1.07 9.83
N GLU A 5 -3.48 0.49 10.57
CA GLU A 5 -2.07 0.84 10.41
C GLU A 5 -1.50 0.31 9.10
N MET A 6 -1.89 -0.89 8.65
CA MET A 6 -1.49 -1.40 7.35
C MET A 6 -2.03 -0.51 6.21
N ALA A 7 -3.30 -0.10 6.29
CA ALA A 7 -3.87 0.81 5.30
C ALA A 7 -3.11 2.15 5.26
N MET A 8 -2.74 2.69 6.43
CA MET A 8 -1.95 3.91 6.52
C MET A 8 -0.51 3.72 6.02
N ALA A 9 0.10 2.57 6.32
CA ALA A 9 1.46 2.24 5.86
C ALA A 9 1.53 2.18 4.33
N VAL A 10 0.52 1.60 3.69
CA VAL A 10 0.41 1.51 2.22
C VAL A 10 0.27 2.90 1.59
N GLU A 11 -0.57 3.77 2.11
CA GLU A 11 -0.68 5.16 1.63
C GLU A 11 0.62 5.94 1.85
N TYR A 12 1.26 5.74 2.99
CA TYR A 12 2.50 6.40 3.34
C TYR A 12 3.67 5.97 2.42
N LEU A 13 3.66 4.72 1.92
CA LEU A 13 4.70 4.18 1.03
C LEU A 13 4.90 5.03 -0.22
N GLU A 14 3.86 5.65 -0.77
CA GLU A 14 3.94 6.50 -1.97
C GLU A 14 4.92 7.68 -1.80
N TYR A 15 5.12 8.14 -0.56
CA TYR A 15 5.96 9.30 -0.25
C TYR A 15 7.33 8.93 0.30
N LEU A 16 7.66 7.64 0.31
CA LEU A 16 8.90 7.13 0.88
C LEU A 16 9.96 6.85 -0.18
N GLY A 17 11.19 7.04 0.21
CA GLY A 17 12.37 6.55 -0.49
C GLY A 17 12.90 5.26 0.13
N THR A 18 14.02 4.81 -0.39
CA THR A 18 14.81 3.69 0.14
C THR A 18 16.14 4.19 0.69
N ASP A 19 17.00 3.28 1.09
CA ASP A 19 18.39 3.57 1.45
C ASP A 19 19.25 4.09 0.28
N GLN A 20 18.80 3.87 -0.97
CA GLN A 20 19.54 4.24 -2.20
C GLN A 20 18.88 5.35 -3.00
N PHE A 21 17.56 5.51 -2.90
CA PHE A 21 16.78 6.42 -3.73
C PHE A 21 15.82 7.24 -2.86
N SER A 22 15.72 8.53 -3.13
CA SER A 22 14.60 9.33 -2.67
C SER A 22 13.29 8.91 -3.37
N ALA A 23 12.13 9.32 -2.84
CA ALA A 23 10.84 9.06 -3.48
C ALA A 23 10.77 9.56 -4.93
N ASN A 24 11.32 10.74 -5.21
CA ASN A 24 11.36 11.31 -6.56
C ASN A 24 12.28 10.51 -7.50
N GLU A 25 13.43 10.04 -7.00
CA GLU A 25 14.33 9.20 -7.80
C GLU A 25 13.70 7.85 -8.14
N LEU A 26 12.95 7.24 -7.22
CA LEU A 26 12.19 6.02 -7.49
C LEU A 26 11.17 6.22 -8.62
N GLN A 27 10.44 7.33 -8.60
CA GLN A 27 9.50 7.66 -9.67
C GLN A 27 10.22 7.87 -11.01
N LEU A 28 11.40 8.50 -10.99
CA LEU A 28 12.21 8.68 -12.19
C LEU A 28 12.75 7.35 -12.74
N GLU A 29 13.20 6.44 -11.88
CA GLU A 29 13.67 5.11 -12.31
C GLU A 29 12.53 4.28 -12.93
N LEU A 30 11.33 4.30 -12.32
CA LEU A 30 10.14 3.68 -12.90
C LEU A 30 9.79 4.28 -14.26
N PHE A 31 9.83 5.61 -14.36
CA PHE A 31 9.56 6.31 -15.63
C PHE A 31 10.57 5.93 -16.73
N LYS A 32 11.86 5.84 -16.41
CA LYS A 32 12.90 5.41 -17.37
C LYS A 32 12.67 3.99 -17.87
N LEU A 33 12.12 3.12 -17.02
CA LEU A 33 11.75 1.74 -17.37
C LEU A 33 10.42 1.66 -18.13
N GLY A 34 9.67 2.76 -18.27
CA GLY A 34 8.33 2.76 -18.83
C GLY A 34 7.35 1.96 -17.97
N LEU A 35 7.53 1.99 -16.66
CA LEU A 35 6.74 1.26 -15.67
C LEU A 35 6.01 2.20 -14.73
N ASN A 36 4.86 1.72 -14.23
CA ASN A 36 4.15 2.31 -13.11
C ASN A 36 3.93 1.24 -12.05
N TYR A 37 4.03 1.61 -10.80
CA TYR A 37 3.53 0.77 -9.71
C TYR A 37 2.45 1.50 -8.94
N ASP A 38 1.54 0.72 -8.38
CA ASP A 38 0.47 1.21 -7.52
C ASP A 38 0.31 0.24 -6.35
N VAL A 39 0.13 0.78 -5.15
CA VAL A 39 -0.07 0.00 -3.92
C VAL A 39 -1.24 0.58 -3.15
N TYR A 40 -2.26 -0.24 -2.91
CA TYR A 40 -3.43 0.20 -2.15
C TYR A 40 -4.01 -0.92 -1.29
N ALA A 41 -4.71 -0.52 -0.23
CA ALA A 41 -5.39 -1.44 0.67
C ALA A 41 -6.91 -1.37 0.45
N ALA A 42 -7.54 -2.48 0.15
CA ALA A 42 -8.99 -2.59 -0.01
C ALA A 42 -9.47 -4.00 0.33
N SER A 43 -10.69 -4.10 0.84
CA SER A 43 -11.37 -5.39 1.10
C SER A 43 -10.50 -6.39 1.90
N GLU A 44 -9.84 -5.91 2.94
CA GLU A 44 -8.95 -6.69 3.83
C GLU A 44 -7.69 -7.26 3.13
N ARG A 45 -7.31 -6.68 1.99
CA ARG A 45 -6.11 -7.07 1.23
C ARG A 45 -5.29 -5.87 0.85
N VAL A 46 -4.00 -6.07 0.70
CA VAL A 46 -3.10 -5.13 0.02
C VAL A 46 -2.94 -5.60 -1.42
N TYR A 47 -3.15 -4.70 -2.35
CA TYR A 47 -2.95 -4.92 -3.77
C TYR A 47 -1.71 -4.15 -4.21
N ILE A 48 -0.87 -4.83 -4.96
CA ILE A 48 0.34 -4.28 -5.53
C ILE A 48 0.28 -4.56 -7.01
N THR A 49 0.36 -3.52 -7.81
CA THR A 49 0.31 -3.62 -9.26
C THR A 49 1.56 -3.00 -9.86
N LEU A 50 2.23 -3.76 -10.70
CA LEU A 50 3.31 -3.28 -11.55
C LEU A 50 2.84 -3.38 -13.00
N SER A 51 2.87 -2.30 -13.75
CA SER A 51 2.38 -2.26 -15.14
C SER A 51 3.30 -1.44 -16.04
N GLY A 52 3.38 -1.81 -17.31
CA GLY A 52 4.16 -1.09 -18.31
C GLY A 52 4.77 -1.99 -19.39
N LEU A 53 5.98 -1.68 -19.81
CA LEU A 53 6.65 -2.38 -20.92
C LEU A 53 7.07 -3.80 -20.53
N ASP A 54 6.73 -4.77 -21.35
CA ASP A 54 7.04 -6.19 -21.12
C ASP A 54 8.55 -6.48 -21.05
N GLU A 55 9.35 -5.74 -21.82
CA GLU A 55 10.81 -5.82 -21.79
C GLU A 55 11.43 -5.35 -20.48
N SER A 56 10.74 -4.50 -19.73
CA SER A 56 11.19 -3.94 -18.45
C SER A 56 10.74 -4.74 -17.23
N ILE A 57 9.96 -5.82 -17.39
CA ILE A 57 9.33 -6.54 -16.28
C ILE A 57 10.36 -7.07 -15.27
N GLU A 58 11.51 -7.58 -15.72
CA GLU A 58 12.55 -8.08 -14.83
C GLU A 58 13.12 -6.96 -13.95
N ASN A 59 13.50 -5.83 -14.56
CA ASN A 59 13.99 -4.66 -13.83
C ASN A 59 12.91 -4.08 -12.91
N GLY A 60 11.66 -4.12 -13.34
CA GLY A 60 10.52 -3.67 -12.55
C GLY A 60 10.30 -4.51 -11.30
N ILE A 61 10.34 -5.84 -11.41
CA ILE A 61 10.25 -6.74 -10.26
C ILE A 61 11.41 -6.47 -9.30
N GLN A 62 12.63 -6.36 -9.81
CA GLN A 62 13.82 -6.09 -9.00
C GLN A 62 13.70 -4.75 -8.24
N LEU A 63 13.29 -3.67 -8.92
CA LEU A 63 13.11 -2.36 -8.30
C LEU A 63 11.99 -2.39 -7.26
N PHE A 64 10.89 -3.07 -7.56
CA PHE A 64 9.78 -3.21 -6.63
C PHE A 64 10.19 -3.97 -5.35
N GLU A 65 10.88 -5.09 -5.47
CA GLU A 65 11.39 -5.85 -4.31
C GLU A 65 12.39 -5.00 -3.49
N HIS A 66 13.22 -4.20 -4.17
CA HIS A 66 14.09 -3.25 -3.49
C HIS A 66 13.29 -2.22 -2.69
N ILE A 67 12.21 -1.65 -3.26
CA ILE A 67 11.35 -0.68 -2.58
C ILE A 67 10.79 -1.30 -1.29
N ILE A 68 10.11 -2.45 -1.39
CA ILE A 68 9.45 -3.08 -0.23
C ILE A 68 10.45 -3.46 0.86
N SER A 69 11.64 -3.94 0.48
CA SER A 69 12.64 -4.43 1.43
C SER A 69 13.45 -3.31 2.10
N ASN A 70 13.70 -2.20 1.38
CA ASN A 70 14.66 -1.17 1.80
C ASN A 70 14.04 0.21 2.06
N VAL A 71 12.70 0.30 2.02
CA VAL A 71 11.99 1.55 2.35
C VAL A 71 12.44 2.12 3.70
N GLN A 72 12.62 3.44 3.76
CA GLN A 72 13.09 4.15 4.94
C GLN A 72 12.01 5.07 5.51
N PRO A 73 11.92 5.20 6.84
CA PRO A 73 10.97 6.10 7.48
C PRO A 73 11.31 7.56 7.19
N ASN A 74 10.27 8.40 7.06
CA ASN A 74 10.39 9.83 6.85
C ASN A 74 9.31 10.57 7.67
N GLU A 75 9.71 11.17 8.79
CA GLU A 75 8.80 11.87 9.69
C GLU A 75 8.05 13.03 9.02
N ILE A 76 8.72 13.77 8.12
CA ILE A 76 8.12 14.89 7.41
C ILE A 76 7.03 14.39 6.46
N ALA A 77 7.31 13.33 5.71
CA ALA A 77 6.33 12.71 4.82
C ALA A 77 5.12 12.20 5.61
N LEU A 78 5.33 11.49 6.73
CA LEU A 78 4.23 11.03 7.58
C LEU A 78 3.38 12.18 8.11
N LYS A 79 4.03 13.24 8.61
CA LYS A 79 3.32 14.43 9.10
C LYS A 79 2.45 15.05 8.00
N ASN A 80 2.97 15.18 6.80
CA ASN A 80 2.21 15.72 5.66
C ASN A 80 1.03 14.82 5.30
N THR A 81 1.24 13.51 5.18
CA THR A 81 0.16 12.53 4.93
C THR A 81 -0.95 12.61 5.99
N VAL A 82 -0.58 12.74 7.28
CA VAL A 82 -1.54 12.92 8.37
C VAL A 82 -2.33 14.23 8.23
N LEU A 83 -1.64 15.34 7.91
CA LEU A 83 -2.30 16.63 7.71
C LEU A 83 -3.29 16.60 6.54
N ASP A 84 -2.91 15.99 5.42
CA ASP A 84 -3.78 15.83 4.26
C ASP A 84 -5.01 14.98 4.61
N LYS A 85 -4.83 13.88 5.34
CA LYS A 85 -5.94 13.05 5.82
C LYS A 85 -6.89 13.80 6.76
N LEU A 86 -6.36 14.62 7.63
CA LEU A 86 -7.18 15.47 8.51
C LEU A 86 -7.97 16.52 7.72
N LYS A 87 -7.33 17.13 6.72
CA LYS A 87 -7.97 18.08 5.80
C LYS A 87 -9.07 17.42 4.99
N GLU A 88 -8.81 16.27 4.38
CA GLU A 88 -9.82 15.49 3.66
C GLU A 88 -11.06 15.20 4.51
N ARG A 89 -10.88 14.93 5.81
CA ARG A 89 -12.01 14.73 6.74
C ARG A 89 -12.82 15.98 6.96
N GLU A 90 -12.18 17.14 7.08
CA GLU A 90 -12.90 18.42 7.20
C GLU A 90 -13.64 18.75 5.91
N ASP A 91 -13.01 18.56 4.75
CA ASP A 91 -13.64 18.78 3.45
C ASP A 91 -14.83 17.81 3.22
N ALA A 92 -14.70 16.56 3.66
CA ALA A 92 -15.79 15.58 3.58
C ALA A 92 -17.05 15.99 4.37
N LYS A 93 -16.90 16.75 5.48
CA LYS A 93 -18.04 17.30 6.25
C LYS A 93 -18.81 18.37 5.49
N LEU A 94 -18.18 19.00 4.51
CA LEU A 94 -18.81 20.02 3.65
C LEU A 94 -19.45 19.41 2.37
N SER A 95 -19.15 18.16 2.07
CA SER A 95 -19.63 17.46 0.88
C SER A 95 -20.94 16.72 1.17
N LYS A 96 -22.04 17.17 0.55
CA LYS A 96 -23.35 16.49 0.63
C LYS A 96 -23.27 15.01 0.24
N ARG A 97 -22.47 14.69 -0.78
CA ARG A 97 -22.24 13.31 -1.23
C ARG A 97 -21.54 12.47 -0.17
N SER A 98 -20.48 13.00 0.43
CA SER A 98 -19.72 12.31 1.49
C SER A 98 -20.59 12.10 2.73
N ILE A 99 -21.41 13.06 3.11
CA ILE A 99 -22.35 12.95 4.23
C ILE A 99 -23.39 11.86 3.94
N LEU A 100 -24.01 11.88 2.75
CA LEU A 100 -25.06 10.94 2.41
C LEU A 100 -24.53 9.51 2.26
N TYR A 101 -23.56 9.30 1.37
CA TYR A 101 -23.05 7.95 1.05
C TYR A 101 -22.00 7.47 2.02
N GLY A 102 -21.06 8.32 2.42
CA GLY A 102 -20.00 8.00 3.36
C GLY A 102 -20.49 7.93 4.82
N GLY A 103 -21.47 8.75 5.18
CA GLY A 103 -22.02 8.84 6.53
C GLY A 103 -23.32 8.05 6.70
N LEU A 104 -24.42 8.63 6.27
CA LEU A 104 -25.78 8.16 6.56
C LEU A 104 -26.07 6.77 5.99
N LEU A 105 -25.72 6.52 4.74
CA LEU A 105 -25.96 5.22 4.09
C LEU A 105 -25.16 4.10 4.78
N ASN A 106 -23.87 4.32 5.03
CA ASN A 106 -23.05 3.34 5.75
C ASN A 106 -23.54 3.08 7.16
N TYR A 107 -23.98 4.13 7.87
CA TYR A 107 -24.56 3.93 9.20
C TYR A 107 -25.91 3.20 9.12
N GLY A 108 -26.75 3.51 8.14
CA GLY A 108 -28.02 2.82 7.91
C GLY A 108 -27.88 1.34 7.59
N MET A 109 -26.83 0.96 6.84
CA MET A 109 -26.55 -0.44 6.49
C MET A 109 -25.87 -1.23 7.59
N TYR A 110 -24.95 -0.63 8.32
CA TYR A 110 -24.05 -1.36 9.24
C TYR A 110 -24.19 -0.96 10.70
N GLY A 111 -24.98 0.09 11.02
CA GLY A 111 -25.20 0.56 12.39
C GLY A 111 -23.91 0.82 13.15
N GLU A 112 -23.78 0.22 14.31
CA GLU A 112 -22.59 0.33 15.16
C GLU A 112 -21.31 -0.26 14.54
N ASN A 113 -21.43 -1.16 13.57
CA ASN A 113 -20.32 -1.77 12.83
C ASN A 113 -19.95 -0.98 11.56
N SER A 114 -20.44 0.26 11.43
CA SER A 114 -20.14 1.10 10.27
C SER A 114 -18.61 1.31 10.09
N PRO A 115 -18.09 1.18 8.87
CA PRO A 115 -16.66 1.39 8.56
C PRO A 115 -16.12 2.75 9.00
N ILE A 116 -17.00 3.76 9.17
CA ILE A 116 -16.62 5.08 9.66
C ILE A 116 -16.05 5.02 11.08
N LYS A 117 -16.56 4.12 11.91
CA LYS A 117 -16.12 3.94 13.30
C LYS A 117 -14.76 3.26 13.42
N HIS A 118 -14.30 2.59 12.38
CA HIS A 118 -13.01 1.90 12.34
C HIS A 118 -11.85 2.79 11.81
N LYS A 119 -12.10 4.08 11.62
CA LYS A 119 -11.03 5.03 11.24
C LYS A 119 -10.20 5.41 12.45
N PHE A 120 -8.94 5.80 12.22
CA PHE A 120 -8.12 6.42 13.26
C PHE A 120 -8.82 7.67 13.83
N SER A 121 -8.72 7.92 15.13
CA SER A 121 -9.02 9.22 15.70
C SER A 121 -7.96 10.26 15.24
N LYS A 122 -8.18 11.54 15.53
CA LYS A 122 -7.20 12.58 15.26
C LYS A 122 -5.93 12.36 16.10
N GLU A 123 -6.09 11.99 17.33
CA GLU A 123 -5.01 11.72 18.29
C GLU A 123 -4.19 10.49 17.85
N GLU A 124 -4.86 9.41 17.44
CA GLU A 124 -4.19 8.22 16.89
C GLU A 124 -3.35 8.58 15.67
N LEU A 125 -3.88 9.39 14.73
CA LEU A 125 -3.15 9.80 13.52
C LEU A 125 -1.89 10.61 13.85
N ILE A 126 -1.99 11.57 14.79
CA ILE A 126 -0.87 12.44 15.18
C ILE A 126 0.24 11.62 15.88
N ASN A 127 -0.12 10.55 16.58
CA ASN A 127 0.80 9.71 17.33
C ASN A 127 1.31 8.48 16.54
N LEU A 128 1.05 8.41 15.23
CA LEU A 128 1.59 7.33 14.40
C LEU A 128 3.12 7.36 14.39
N ASN A 129 3.70 6.18 14.49
CA ASN A 129 5.15 6.00 14.44
C ASN A 129 5.58 5.58 13.03
N PRO A 130 6.49 6.34 12.35
CA PRO A 130 6.93 6.03 11.00
C PRO A 130 7.68 4.70 10.90
N ASP A 131 8.47 4.32 11.91
CA ASP A 131 9.20 3.04 11.91
C ASP A 131 8.23 1.85 11.99
N SER A 132 7.15 1.96 12.77
CA SER A 132 6.11 0.94 12.86
C SER A 132 5.43 0.72 11.51
N LEU A 133 5.12 1.80 10.78
CA LEU A 133 4.51 1.74 9.46
C LEU A 133 5.48 1.11 8.43
N VAL A 134 6.73 1.52 8.42
CA VAL A 134 7.77 0.94 7.56
C VAL A 134 7.98 -0.55 7.87
N TRP A 135 7.97 -0.93 9.14
CA TRP A 135 8.06 -2.33 9.52
C TRP A 135 6.90 -3.17 8.95
N LYS A 136 5.67 -2.64 8.94
CA LYS A 136 4.52 -3.30 8.32
C LYS A 136 4.70 -3.47 6.81
N ILE A 137 5.21 -2.45 6.10
CA ILE A 137 5.51 -2.53 4.67
C ILE A 137 6.52 -3.66 4.41
N LYS A 138 7.64 -3.68 5.12
CA LYS A 138 8.67 -4.71 4.98
C LYS A 138 8.18 -6.14 5.30
N LYS A 139 7.08 -6.26 6.04
CA LYS A 139 6.45 -7.55 6.35
C LYS A 139 5.41 -8.00 5.32
N LEU A 140 5.12 -7.22 4.27
CA LEU A 140 4.12 -7.60 3.26
C LEU A 140 4.44 -8.95 2.60
N SER A 141 5.70 -9.21 2.25
CA SER A 141 6.13 -10.48 1.66
C SER A 141 5.99 -11.70 2.60
N SER A 142 5.71 -11.48 3.89
CA SER A 142 5.50 -12.57 4.87
C SER A 142 4.08 -13.09 4.97
N TYR A 143 3.13 -12.48 4.26
CA TYR A 143 1.75 -12.96 4.21
C TYR A 143 1.51 -13.86 3.00
N ASP A 144 0.55 -14.79 3.12
CA ASP A 144 0.05 -15.52 1.96
C ASP A 144 -0.46 -14.54 0.90
N HIS A 145 -0.03 -14.74 -0.33
CA HIS A 145 -0.40 -13.86 -1.43
C HIS A 145 -0.49 -14.60 -2.75
N TYR A 146 -1.14 -13.97 -3.72
CA TYR A 146 -1.28 -14.48 -5.08
C TYR A 146 -0.62 -13.51 -6.04
N VAL A 147 0.15 -14.04 -6.99
CA VAL A 147 0.71 -13.26 -8.09
C VAL A 147 -0.10 -13.52 -9.35
N TYR A 148 -0.58 -12.48 -9.98
CA TYR A 148 -1.28 -12.52 -11.24
C TYR A 148 -0.43 -11.82 -12.30
N TYR A 149 -0.19 -12.51 -13.40
CA TYR A 149 0.52 -11.93 -14.52
C TYR A 149 -0.39 -11.89 -15.77
N TYR A 150 -0.34 -10.78 -16.46
CA TYR A 150 -0.96 -10.59 -17.76
C TYR A 150 0.05 -9.92 -18.70
N GLY A 151 0.56 -10.65 -19.70
CA GLY A 151 1.60 -10.16 -20.61
C GLY A 151 2.00 -11.22 -21.63
N ARG A 152 3.17 -11.05 -22.25
CA ARG A 152 3.64 -11.90 -23.36
C ARG A 152 4.48 -13.09 -22.92
N LYS A 153 5.11 -13.02 -21.74
CA LYS A 153 5.96 -14.09 -21.22
C LYS A 153 5.13 -15.31 -20.84
N ASP A 154 5.70 -16.47 -21.00
CA ASP A 154 5.07 -17.69 -20.52
C ASP A 154 5.19 -17.85 -18.99
N ILE A 155 4.47 -18.84 -18.46
CA ILE A 155 4.38 -19.07 -17.02
C ILE A 155 5.74 -19.48 -16.42
N GLU A 156 6.58 -20.18 -17.16
CA GLU A 156 7.87 -20.66 -16.66
C GLU A 156 8.90 -19.53 -16.63
N GLU A 157 8.86 -18.61 -17.60
CA GLU A 157 9.66 -17.38 -17.58
C GLU A 157 9.32 -16.53 -16.35
N ILE A 158 8.02 -16.31 -16.08
CA ILE A 158 7.57 -15.52 -14.91
C ILE A 158 7.94 -16.21 -13.58
N LYS A 159 7.75 -17.53 -13.48
CA LYS A 159 8.18 -18.28 -12.29
C LYS A 159 9.69 -18.13 -12.03
N THR A 160 10.49 -18.19 -13.09
CA THR A 160 11.95 -18.03 -13.00
C THR A 160 12.31 -16.64 -12.45
N LEU A 161 11.67 -15.58 -12.96
CA LEU A 161 11.89 -14.22 -12.49
C LEU A 161 11.45 -14.04 -11.02
N LEU A 162 10.27 -14.55 -10.66
CA LEU A 162 9.78 -14.49 -9.29
C LEU A 162 10.69 -15.27 -8.34
N ASN A 163 11.10 -16.49 -8.67
CA ASN A 163 12.02 -17.27 -7.85
C ASN A 163 13.38 -16.59 -7.66
N LYS A 164 13.80 -15.77 -8.63
CA LYS A 164 15.07 -15.02 -8.56
C LYS A 164 15.01 -13.80 -7.65
N TYR A 165 13.91 -13.06 -7.69
CA TYR A 165 13.83 -11.74 -7.06
C TYR A 165 12.83 -11.67 -5.90
N HIS A 166 11.71 -12.40 -5.97
CA HIS A 166 10.67 -12.38 -4.96
C HIS A 166 10.93 -13.42 -3.88
N GLN A 167 11.63 -12.99 -2.82
CA GLN A 167 11.97 -13.87 -1.71
C GLN A 167 10.90 -13.82 -0.63
N THR A 168 10.34 -14.97 -0.32
CA THR A 168 9.36 -15.15 0.75
C THR A 168 9.93 -16.03 1.86
N PRO A 169 9.52 -15.82 3.13
CA PRO A 169 9.84 -16.73 4.22
C PRO A 169 9.28 -18.15 3.97
N GLU A 170 9.93 -19.18 4.51
CA GLU A 170 9.43 -20.56 4.41
C GLU A 170 8.00 -20.73 4.95
N ASN A 171 7.66 -20.00 6.00
CA ASN A 171 6.35 -20.04 6.62
C ASN A 171 5.63 -18.69 6.44
N LEU A 172 4.69 -18.65 5.51
CA LEU A 172 3.83 -17.49 5.29
C LEU A 172 2.73 -17.41 6.36
N LYS A 173 2.35 -16.19 6.71
CA LYS A 173 1.19 -15.95 7.56
C LYS A 173 -0.09 -16.20 6.76
N PRO A 174 -1.00 -17.06 7.26
CA PRO A 174 -2.21 -17.40 6.52
C PRO A 174 -3.12 -16.18 6.33
N ILE A 175 -3.87 -16.20 5.23
CA ILE A 175 -4.96 -15.24 5.00
C ILE A 175 -6.06 -15.54 6.03
N ILE A 176 -6.36 -14.56 6.87
CA ILE A 176 -7.49 -14.65 7.82
C ILE A 176 -8.72 -14.10 7.08
N PRO A 177 -9.75 -14.93 6.84
CA PRO A 177 -10.98 -14.43 6.22
C PRO A 177 -11.60 -13.32 7.06
N ALA A 178 -12.09 -12.26 6.44
CA ALA A 178 -12.90 -11.25 7.12
C ALA A 178 -14.14 -11.92 7.72
N LYS A 179 -14.42 -11.61 8.98
CA LYS A 179 -15.61 -12.10 9.69
C LYS A 179 -16.84 -11.29 9.31
#